data_91b59fc6ccee41d40a7fa60c09df7ff6
#
_entry.id   91b59fc6ccee41d40a7fa60c09df7ff6
#
_cell.length_a   1.000
_cell.length_b   1.000
_cell.length_c   1.000
_cell.angle_alpha   90.00
_cell.angle_beta   90.00
_cell.angle_gamma   90.00
#
_symmetry.space_group_name_H-M   'P 1'
#
loop_
_entity.id
_entity.type
_entity.pdbx_description
1 polymer ?
#
loop_
_entity_poly.entity_id
_entity_poly.type
_entity_poly.pdbx_seq_one_letter_code
_entity_poly.pdbx_strand_id
1 'polypeptide(L)' 'MKDYHINIFYSEEDEGYIADIPDLEACSAFGQTPDKALQEVQKAKELWLQAARAEKKPIPPPKYRPVIYQAACA' A
#
# COMPACT_ATOMS: atom_id res chain seq x y z
N MET A 1 -7.71 14.19 -6.83
CA MET A 1 -7.64 12.78 -7.18
C MET A 1 -7.46 11.93 -5.93
N LYS A 2 -8.17 10.84 -5.86
CA LYS A 2 -8.05 9.95 -4.71
C LYS A 2 -7.01 8.88 -4.97
N ASP A 3 -6.18 8.63 -3.99
CA ASP A 3 -5.17 7.60 -4.06
C ASP A 3 -5.16 6.82 -2.76
N TYR A 4 -4.42 5.72 -2.73
CA TYR A 4 -4.39 4.85 -1.56
C TYR A 4 -3.33 5.29 -0.58
N HIS A 5 -3.62 5.07 0.69
CA HIS A 5 -2.63 5.24 1.74
C HIS A 5 -1.55 4.17 1.60
N ILE A 6 -0.30 4.56 1.78
CA ILE A 6 0.83 3.62 1.74
C ILE A 6 1.57 3.73 3.07
N ASN A 7 1.70 2.60 3.75
CA ASN A 7 2.54 2.51 4.94
C ASN A 7 3.93 2.04 4.54
N ILE A 8 4.96 2.65 5.11
CA ILE A 8 6.34 2.21 4.89
C ILE A 8 6.99 2.09 6.26
N PHE A 9 7.57 0.92 6.55
CA PHE A 9 8.20 0.69 7.84
C PHE A 9 9.39 -0.23 7.68
N TYR A 10 10.32 -0.16 8.64
CA TYR A 10 11.49 -1.02 8.65
C TYR A 10 11.12 -2.38 9.24
N SER A 11 11.58 -3.43 8.57
CA SER A 11 11.38 -4.81 9.03
C SER A 11 12.74 -5.40 9.42
N GLU A 12 12.92 -5.69 10.70
CA GLU A 12 14.15 -6.29 11.17
C GLU A 12 14.36 -7.69 10.61
N GLU A 13 13.27 -8.45 10.47
CA GLU A 13 13.34 -9.81 9.94
C GLU A 13 13.84 -9.83 8.52
N ASP A 14 13.43 -8.86 7.72
CA ASP A 14 13.78 -8.79 6.30
C ASP A 14 14.99 -7.91 6.03
N GLU A 15 15.49 -7.24 7.05
CA GLU A 15 16.62 -6.32 6.96
C GLU A 15 16.42 -5.25 5.89
N GLY A 16 15.24 -4.67 5.87
CA GLY A 16 14.89 -3.64 4.90
C GLY A 16 13.54 -3.05 5.20
N TYR A 17 12.95 -2.42 4.20
CA TYR A 17 11.70 -1.70 4.36
C TYR A 17 10.57 -2.42 3.66
N ILE A 18 9.41 -2.41 4.28
CA ILE A 18 8.18 -2.94 3.70
C ILE A 18 7.26 -1.77 3.40
N ALA A 19 6.68 -1.77 2.21
CA ALA A 19 5.62 -0.83 1.85
C ALA A 19 4.34 -1.62 1.64
N ASP A 20 3.23 -1.09 2.12
CA ASP A 20 1.99 -1.82 2.20
C ASP A 20 0.82 -0.89 1.92
N ILE A 21 -0.15 -1.35 1.14
CA ILE A 21 -1.36 -0.60 0.84
C ILE A 21 -2.53 -1.29 1.54
N PRO A 22 -2.99 -0.75 2.68
CA PRO A 22 -4.02 -1.44 3.48
C PRO A 22 -5.33 -1.70 2.75
N ASP A 23 -5.73 -0.81 1.85
CA ASP A 23 -7.01 -0.95 1.14
C ASP A 23 -6.98 -2.01 0.05
N LEU A 24 -5.80 -2.44 -0.38
CA LEU A 24 -5.65 -3.47 -1.39
C LEU A 24 -5.14 -4.74 -0.73
N GLU A 25 -5.93 -5.80 -0.81
CA GLU A 25 -5.59 -7.05 -0.14
C GLU A 25 -4.28 -7.62 -0.66
N ALA A 26 -3.37 -7.93 0.26
CA ALA A 26 -2.08 -8.53 -0.02
C ALA A 26 -1.19 -7.70 -0.97
N CYS A 27 -1.38 -6.39 -1.00
CA CYS A 27 -0.56 -5.52 -1.84
C CYS A 27 0.56 -4.92 -1.01
N SER A 28 1.72 -5.54 -1.06
CA SER A 28 2.89 -5.07 -0.33
C SER A 28 4.16 -5.37 -1.12
N ALA A 29 5.25 -4.71 -0.75
CA ALA A 29 6.51 -4.87 -1.44
C ALA A 29 7.67 -4.57 -0.50
N PHE A 30 8.85 -5.00 -0.87
CA PHE A 30 10.08 -4.84 -0.10
C PHE A 30 11.06 -3.95 -0.85
N GLY A 31 11.85 -3.19 -0.10
CA GLY A 31 12.97 -2.44 -0.64
C GLY A 31 14.03 -2.23 0.42
N GLN A 32 15.28 -2.08 0.01
CA GLN A 32 16.36 -1.85 0.95
C GLN A 32 16.36 -0.45 1.54
N THR A 33 15.67 0.47 0.90
CA THR A 33 15.47 1.83 1.39
C THR A 33 13.99 2.17 1.29
N PRO A 34 13.52 3.22 2.04
CA PRO A 34 12.12 3.62 1.90
C PRO A 34 11.73 3.98 0.47
N ASP A 35 12.63 4.64 -0.26
CA ASP A 35 12.36 5.00 -1.65
C ASP A 35 12.19 3.77 -2.53
N LYS A 36 13.04 2.76 -2.32
CA LYS A 36 12.93 1.51 -3.08
C LYS A 36 11.64 0.78 -2.76
N ALA A 37 11.27 0.72 -1.49
CA ALA A 37 10.01 0.08 -1.09
C ALA A 37 8.82 0.78 -1.72
N LEU A 38 8.84 2.12 -1.77
CA LEU A 38 7.78 2.89 -2.40
C LEU A 38 7.68 2.58 -3.89
N GLN A 39 8.82 2.56 -4.59
CA GLN A 39 8.83 2.25 -6.01
C GLN A 39 8.25 0.87 -6.28
N GLU A 40 8.63 -0.11 -5.46
CA GLU A 40 8.18 -1.48 -5.66
C GLU A 40 6.71 -1.66 -5.33
N VAL A 41 6.19 -0.99 -4.31
CA VAL A 41 4.77 -1.12 -3.98
C VAL A 41 3.90 -0.42 -5.03
N GLN A 42 4.41 0.63 -5.66
CA GLN A 42 3.67 1.29 -6.74
C GLN A 42 3.53 0.36 -7.95
N LYS A 43 4.56 -0.41 -8.25
CA LYS A 43 4.48 -1.44 -9.29
C LYS A 43 3.49 -2.53 -8.90
N ALA A 44 3.54 -2.98 -7.66
CA ALA A 44 2.60 -3.99 -7.16
C ALA A 44 1.16 -3.48 -7.24
N LYS A 45 0.93 -2.21 -6.92
CA LYS A 45 -0.38 -1.60 -7.02
C LYS A 45 -0.90 -1.64 -8.46
N GLU A 46 -0.07 -1.26 -9.41
CA GLU A 46 -0.47 -1.27 -10.82
C GLU A 46 -0.86 -2.68 -11.28
N LEU A 47 -0.05 -3.67 -10.91
CA LEU A 47 -0.35 -5.06 -11.27
C LEU A 47 -1.62 -5.54 -10.59
N TRP A 48 -1.81 -5.17 -9.33
CA TRP A 48 -3.02 -5.53 -8.58
C TRP A 48 -4.27 -4.96 -9.26
N LEU A 49 -4.23 -3.69 -9.66
CA LEU A 49 -5.35 -3.04 -10.30
C LEU A 49 -5.62 -3.63 -11.69
N GLN A 50 -4.57 -3.94 -12.44
CA GLN A 50 -4.73 -4.58 -13.74
C GLN A 50 -5.38 -5.96 -13.59
N ALA A 51 -4.94 -6.74 -12.62
CA ALA A 51 -5.51 -8.06 -12.37
C ALA A 51 -6.97 -7.96 -11.96
N ALA A 52 -7.31 -7.00 -11.11
CA ALA A 52 -8.68 -6.80 -10.67
C ALA A 52 -9.59 -6.44 -11.84
N ARG A 53 -9.12 -5.58 -12.73
CA ARG A 53 -9.89 -5.21 -13.93
C ARG A 53 -10.07 -6.39 -14.87
N ALA A 54 -9.02 -7.17 -15.07
CA ALA A 54 -9.08 -8.33 -15.96
C ALA A 54 -10.05 -9.38 -15.44
N GLU A 55 -10.12 -9.57 -14.13
CA GLU A 55 -11.02 -10.53 -13.50
C GLU A 55 -12.39 -9.93 -13.16
N LYS A 56 -12.58 -8.65 -13.48
CA LYS A 56 -13.82 -7.92 -13.19
C LYS A 56 -14.15 -7.92 -11.71
N LYS A 57 -13.12 -7.89 -10.87
CA LYS A 57 -13.30 -7.78 -9.43
C LYS A 57 -13.48 -6.33 -9.04
N PRO A 58 -14.25 -6.05 -7.98
CA PRO A 58 -14.40 -4.67 -7.52
C PRO A 58 -13.08 -4.12 -7.03
N ILE A 59 -12.83 -2.85 -7.37
CA ILE A 59 -11.64 -2.14 -6.91
C ILE A 59 -12.06 -1.30 -5.70
N PRO A 60 -11.51 -1.59 -4.50
CA PRO A 60 -11.96 -0.88 -3.31
C PRO A 60 -11.57 0.60 -3.36
N PRO A 61 -12.42 1.49 -2.86
CA PRO A 61 -12.07 2.89 -2.72
C PRO A 61 -11.07 3.08 -1.57
N PRO A 62 -10.25 4.13 -1.60
CA PRO A 62 -9.33 4.41 -0.50
C PRO A 62 -10.11 4.82 0.74
N LYS A 63 -10.07 3.99 1.78
CA LYS A 63 -10.81 4.18 3.03
C LYS A 63 -9.91 4.26 4.25
N TYR A 64 -8.74 3.63 4.17
CA TYR A 64 -7.86 3.54 5.33
C TYR A 64 -7.44 4.93 5.80
N ARG A 65 -7.49 5.14 7.12
CA ARG A 65 -7.01 6.37 7.72
C ARG A 65 -6.11 6.04 8.91
N PRO A 66 -4.92 6.63 8.97
CA PRO A 66 -4.04 6.43 10.12
C PRO A 66 -4.70 6.92 11.42
N VAL A 67 -4.25 6.37 12.53
CA VAL A 67 -4.78 6.71 13.85
C VAL A 67 -4.74 8.21 14.11
N ILE A 68 -3.71 8.90 13.62
CA ILE A 68 -3.56 10.33 13.84
C ILE A 68 -4.75 11.13 13.28
N TYR A 69 -5.29 10.69 12.14
CA TYR A 69 -6.46 11.36 11.56
C TYR A 69 -7.74 10.97 12.28
N GLN A 70 -7.80 9.74 12.76
CA GLN A 70 -8.95 9.31 13.55
C GLN A 70 -9.04 10.10 14.85
N ALA A 71 -7.91 10.32 15.51
CA ALA A 71 -7.87 11.11 16.74
C ALA A 71 -8.22 12.57 16.48
N ALA A 72 -7.78 13.12 15.36
CA ALA A 72 -8.06 14.51 15.01
C ALA A 72 -9.53 14.75 14.70
N CYS A 73 -10.24 13.71 14.31
CA CYS A 73 -11.66 13.81 13.98
C CYS A 73 -12.59 13.64 15.19
N ALA A 74 -12.01 13.35 16.34
CA ALA A 74 -12.80 13.11 17.57
C ALA A 74 -13.39 14.39 18.16
#